data_e2d1a92816e7f9938f3487cc7263f2cf
#
_entry.id   e2d1a92816e7f9938f3487cc7263f2cf
#
_cell.length_a   1.000
_cell.length_b   1.000
_cell.length_c   1.000
_cell.angle_alpha   90.00
_cell.angle_beta   90.00
_cell.angle_gamma   90.00
#
_symmetry.space_group_name_H-M   'P 1'
#
loop_
_entity.id
_entity.type
_entity.pdbx_description
1 polymer ?
#
loop_
_entity_poly.entity_id
_entity_poly.type
_entity_poly.pdbx_seq_one_letter_code
_entity_poly.pdbx_strand_id
1 'polypeptide(L)'
;MQATVKFLLVDDLEDNLLALCALLRRDGVELLTARSGRQALELLLLHDVALAILDVQMPEMDGFELAELMRGSDRTRHVPLIFVTAGAHDQGRVFAGYDTGAVDFLFKPIEPHILQSKAAVCHD
;
A
#
# COMPACT_ATOMS: atom_id res chain seq x y z
N MET A 1 25.75 10.13 -2.05
CA MET A 1 24.37 10.08 -2.60
C MET A 1 23.59 8.98 -1.94
N GLN A 2 22.45 9.31 -1.38
CA GLN A 2 21.60 8.31 -0.71
C GLN A 2 20.74 7.57 -1.73
N ALA A 3 20.58 6.28 -1.52
CA ALA A 3 19.64 5.51 -2.32
C ALA A 3 18.22 5.97 -2.03
N THR A 4 17.40 6.05 -3.06
CA THR A 4 16.00 6.41 -2.94
C THR A 4 15.21 5.12 -2.78
N VAL A 5 14.33 5.07 -1.77
CA VAL A 5 13.36 3.98 -1.65
C VAL A 5 12.04 4.42 -2.26
N LYS A 6 11.28 3.46 -2.73
CA LYS A 6 10.02 3.72 -3.42
C LYS A 6 8.86 3.13 -2.62
N PHE A 7 7.82 3.92 -2.45
CA PHE A 7 6.55 3.43 -1.89
C PHE A 7 5.52 3.43 -2.99
N LEU A 8 4.70 2.40 -3.02
CA LEU A 8 3.57 2.30 -3.94
C LEU A 8 2.27 2.60 -3.19
N LEU A 9 1.51 3.57 -3.70
CA LEU A 9 0.24 3.98 -3.12
C LEU A 9 -0.87 3.66 -4.12
N VAL A 10 -1.85 2.88 -3.72
CA VAL A 10 -2.92 2.43 -4.62
C VAL A 10 -4.28 2.80 -4.06
N ASP A 11 -5.03 3.61 -4.79
CA ASP A 11 -6.38 4.04 -4.43
C ASP A 11 -7.07 4.51 -5.71
N ASP A 12 -8.33 4.16 -5.90
CA ASP A 12 -9.03 4.55 -7.13
C ASP A 12 -9.41 6.04 -7.15
N LEU A 13 -9.36 6.72 -6.02
CA LEU A 13 -9.66 8.14 -5.91
C LEU A 13 -8.37 8.97 -5.85
N GLU A 14 -8.21 9.83 -6.84
CA GLU A 14 -7.01 10.66 -6.92
C GLU A 14 -6.83 11.54 -5.70
N ASP A 15 -7.91 12.09 -5.15
CA ASP A 15 -7.83 12.94 -3.96
C ASP A 15 -7.22 12.19 -2.77
N ASN A 16 -7.54 10.91 -2.63
CA ASN A 16 -6.96 10.09 -1.57
C ASN A 16 -5.45 9.89 -1.78
N LEU A 17 -5.04 9.68 -3.03
CA LEU A 17 -3.61 9.56 -3.35
C LEU A 17 -2.86 10.84 -3.06
N LEU A 18 -3.45 11.98 -3.40
CA LEU A 18 -2.82 13.28 -3.11
C LEU A 18 -2.65 13.48 -1.61
N ALA A 19 -3.66 13.11 -0.82
CA ALA A 19 -3.59 13.23 0.63
C ALA A 19 -2.49 12.31 1.21
N LEU A 20 -2.40 11.08 0.74
CA LEU A 20 -1.36 10.16 1.19
C LEU A 20 0.03 10.68 0.83
N CYS A 21 0.19 11.18 -0.40
CA CYS A 21 1.47 11.75 -0.83
C CYS A 21 1.88 12.91 0.06
N ALA A 22 0.94 13.80 0.41
CA ALA A 22 1.25 14.93 1.27
C ALA A 22 1.75 14.49 2.65
N LEU A 23 1.17 13.40 3.19
CA LEU A 23 1.54 12.89 4.51
C LEU A 23 2.87 12.13 4.49
N LEU A 24 3.22 11.51 3.38
CA LEU A 24 4.39 10.62 3.30
C LEU A 24 5.59 11.24 2.62
N ARG A 25 5.44 12.43 2.04
CA ARG A 25 6.53 13.08 1.32
C ARG A 25 7.69 13.39 2.25
N ARG A 26 8.87 12.89 1.88
CA ARG A 26 10.10 13.19 2.60
C ARG A 26 11.29 12.87 1.72
N ASP A 27 12.46 13.40 2.08
CA ASP A 27 13.70 13.15 1.35
C ASP A 27 14.02 11.66 1.35
N GLY A 28 14.50 11.17 0.22
CA GLY A 28 14.90 9.79 0.08
C GLY A 28 13.75 8.82 -0.21
N VAL A 29 12.52 9.33 -0.34
CA VAL A 29 11.37 8.49 -0.67
C VAL A 29 10.72 9.00 -1.96
N GLU A 30 10.59 8.10 -2.91
CA GLU A 30 9.83 8.35 -4.14
C GLU A 30 8.46 7.69 -4.01
N LEU A 31 7.39 8.45 -4.26
CA LEU A 31 6.04 7.97 -4.13
C LEU A 31 5.47 7.65 -5.51
N LEU A 32 5.16 6.37 -5.75
CA LEU A 32 4.53 5.90 -6.97
C LEU A 32 3.05 5.72 -6.70
N THR A 33 2.21 6.21 -7.58
CA THR A 33 0.76 6.14 -7.39
C THR A 33 0.10 5.33 -8.49
N ALA A 34 -0.92 4.56 -8.12
CA ALA A 34 -1.73 3.79 -9.05
C ALA A 34 -3.19 3.93 -8.66
N ARG A 35 -4.07 4.00 -9.64
CA ARG A 35 -5.50 4.16 -9.41
C ARG A 35 -6.28 2.86 -9.59
N SER A 36 -5.58 1.77 -9.83
CA SER A 36 -6.20 0.45 -9.97
C SER A 36 -5.17 -0.63 -9.65
N GLY A 37 -5.65 -1.83 -9.39
CA GLY A 37 -4.77 -2.98 -9.18
C GLY A 37 -3.93 -3.27 -10.41
N ARG A 38 -4.54 -3.15 -11.60
CA ARG A 38 -3.82 -3.38 -12.84
C ARG A 38 -2.66 -2.39 -13.01
N GLN A 39 -2.93 -1.11 -12.77
CA GLN A 39 -1.90 -0.08 -12.87
C GLN A 39 -0.78 -0.32 -11.86
N ALA A 40 -1.15 -0.75 -10.65
CA ALA A 40 -0.17 -1.10 -9.61
C ALA A 40 0.73 -2.23 -10.07
N LEU A 41 0.16 -3.27 -10.66
CA LEU A 41 0.94 -4.41 -11.15
C LEU A 41 1.91 -3.99 -12.25
N GLU A 42 1.49 -3.08 -13.13
CA GLU A 42 2.36 -2.55 -14.17
C GLU A 42 3.56 -1.82 -13.57
N LEU A 43 3.32 -1.00 -12.55
CA LEU A 43 4.41 -0.29 -11.86
C LEU A 43 5.35 -1.26 -11.16
N LEU A 44 4.81 -2.34 -10.59
CA LEU A 44 5.63 -3.34 -9.89
C LEU A 44 6.52 -4.15 -10.84
N LEU A 45 6.19 -4.19 -12.12
CA LEU A 45 7.08 -4.80 -13.11
C LEU A 45 8.31 -3.94 -13.38
N LEU A 46 8.21 -2.64 -13.16
CA LEU A 46 9.25 -1.68 -13.50
C LEU A 46 10.04 -1.20 -12.29
N HIS A 47 9.48 -1.31 -11.09
CA HIS A 47 10.07 -0.72 -9.89
C HIS A 47 10.09 -1.70 -8.74
N ASP A 48 11.16 -1.67 -7.96
CA ASP A 48 11.20 -2.37 -6.68
C ASP A 48 10.73 -1.41 -5.60
N VAL A 49 9.71 -1.82 -4.85
CA VAL A 49 9.14 -0.95 -3.82
C VAL A 49 9.42 -1.50 -2.43
N ALA A 50 9.62 -0.59 -1.48
CA ALA A 50 9.92 -0.94 -0.10
C ALA A 50 8.64 -1.08 0.74
N LEU A 51 7.52 -0.58 0.24
CA LEU A 51 6.24 -0.58 0.95
C LEU A 51 5.13 -0.36 -0.06
N ALA A 52 4.01 -1.04 0.12
CA ALA A 52 2.82 -0.78 -0.68
C ALA A 52 1.64 -0.50 0.24
N ILE A 53 0.94 0.61 0.00
CA ILE A 53 -0.25 1.01 0.73
C ILE A 53 -1.42 0.84 -0.22
N LEU A 54 -2.34 -0.06 0.12
CA LEU A 54 -3.40 -0.51 -0.77
C LEU A 54 -4.78 -0.19 -0.19
N ASP A 55 -5.58 0.58 -0.93
CA ASP A 55 -6.97 0.72 -0.58
C ASP A 55 -7.68 -0.62 -0.80
N VAL A 56 -8.49 -1.03 0.16
CA VAL A 56 -9.20 -2.31 0.07
C VAL A 56 -10.33 -2.24 -0.97
N GLN A 57 -11.08 -1.15 -0.96
CA GLN A 57 -12.28 -1.04 -1.81
C GLN A 57 -11.98 -0.30 -3.10
N MET A 58 -11.76 -1.06 -4.15
CA MET A 58 -11.55 -0.52 -5.50
C MET A 58 -12.37 -1.32 -6.50
N PRO A 59 -12.81 -0.68 -7.61
CA PRO A 59 -13.51 -1.40 -8.68
C PRO A 59 -12.63 -2.47 -9.32
N GLU A 60 -13.23 -3.53 -9.80
CA GLU A 60 -12.62 -4.63 -10.56
C GLU A 60 -11.70 -5.49 -9.71
N MET A 61 -10.54 -4.97 -9.30
CA MET A 61 -9.60 -5.68 -8.45
C MET A 61 -9.46 -4.90 -7.14
N ASP A 62 -9.85 -5.49 -6.02
CA ASP A 62 -9.71 -4.82 -4.73
C ASP A 62 -8.29 -5.00 -4.17
N GLY A 63 -8.02 -4.34 -3.04
CA GLY A 63 -6.70 -4.37 -2.44
C GLY A 63 -6.26 -5.75 -1.98
N PHE A 64 -7.17 -6.59 -1.53
CA PHE A 64 -6.82 -7.95 -1.11
C PHE A 64 -6.46 -8.82 -2.31
N GLU A 65 -7.18 -8.69 -3.39
CA GLU A 65 -6.85 -9.42 -4.63
C GLU A 65 -5.49 -9.01 -5.17
N LEU A 66 -5.21 -7.71 -5.15
CA LEU A 66 -3.90 -7.21 -5.55
C LEU A 66 -2.80 -7.79 -4.66
N ALA A 67 -3.03 -7.82 -3.35
CA ALA A 67 -2.06 -8.38 -2.40
C ALA A 67 -1.80 -9.86 -2.66
N GLU A 68 -2.83 -10.63 -2.97
CA GLU A 68 -2.66 -12.05 -3.31
C GLU A 68 -1.77 -12.23 -4.53
N LEU A 69 -1.97 -11.41 -5.55
CA LEU A 69 -1.13 -11.46 -6.75
C LEU A 69 0.31 -11.09 -6.43
N MET A 70 0.51 -10.10 -5.57
CA MET A 70 1.86 -9.72 -5.13
C MET A 70 2.54 -10.86 -4.37
N ARG A 71 1.81 -11.56 -3.52
CA ARG A 71 2.36 -12.68 -2.75
C ARG A 71 2.68 -13.88 -3.63
N GLY A 72 2.01 -14.00 -4.77
CA GLY A 72 2.25 -15.07 -5.72
C GLY A 72 3.46 -14.87 -6.62
N SER A 73 4.14 -13.74 -6.54
CA SER A 73 5.29 -13.44 -7.38
C SER A 73 6.56 -13.32 -6.51
N ASP A 74 7.63 -13.99 -6.93
CA ASP A 74 8.90 -13.92 -6.21
C ASP A 74 9.41 -12.49 -6.05
N ARG A 75 9.15 -11.66 -7.03
CA ARG A 75 9.63 -10.28 -7.04
C ARG A 75 8.95 -9.42 -5.97
N THR A 76 7.69 -9.68 -5.68
CA THR A 76 6.88 -8.79 -4.82
C THR A 76 6.43 -9.44 -3.51
N ARG A 77 6.68 -10.73 -3.32
CA ARG A 77 6.13 -11.43 -2.15
C ARG A 77 6.69 -10.93 -0.82
N HIS A 78 7.81 -10.23 -0.82
CA HIS A 78 8.44 -9.71 0.38
C HIS A 78 8.01 -8.30 0.73
N VAL A 79 7.28 -7.63 -0.13
CA VAL A 79 6.93 -6.23 0.06
C VAL A 79 5.97 -6.10 1.25
N PRO A 80 6.31 -5.30 2.27
CA PRO A 80 5.36 -5.02 3.35
C PRO A 80 4.13 -4.31 2.82
N LEU A 81 2.97 -4.69 3.34
CA LEU A 81 1.68 -4.15 2.89
C LEU A 81 0.96 -3.46 4.03
N ILE A 82 0.38 -2.31 3.74
CA ILE A 82 -0.55 -1.64 4.63
C ILE A 82 -1.87 -1.51 3.88
N PHE A 83 -2.92 -2.12 4.41
CA PHE A 83 -4.27 -1.98 3.84
C PHE A 83 -4.97 -0.79 4.46
N VAL A 84 -5.68 -0.03 3.63
CA VAL A 84 -6.53 1.08 4.09
C VAL A 84 -7.97 0.68 3.86
N THR A 85 -8.78 0.70 4.91
CA THR A 85 -10.17 0.25 4.83
C THR A 85 -11.11 1.20 5.58
N ALA A 86 -12.35 1.25 5.11
CA ALA A 86 -13.33 2.20 5.64
C ALA A 86 -14.00 1.74 6.92
N GLY A 87 -13.95 0.45 7.26
CA GLY A 87 -14.68 0.10 8.45
C GLY A 87 -14.65 -1.35 8.88
N ALA A 88 -15.36 -1.57 10.01
CA ALA A 88 -15.38 -2.84 10.71
C ALA A 88 -16.04 -3.97 9.91
N HIS A 89 -16.86 -3.63 8.93
CA HIS A 89 -17.52 -4.64 8.10
C HIS A 89 -16.53 -5.44 7.24
N ASP A 90 -15.31 -4.96 7.13
CA ASP A 90 -14.25 -5.68 6.40
C ASP A 90 -13.43 -6.60 7.32
N GLN A 91 -13.81 -6.76 8.58
CA GLN A 91 -12.99 -7.49 9.55
C GLN A 91 -12.67 -8.93 9.15
N GLY A 92 -13.62 -9.62 8.54
CA GLY A 92 -13.37 -10.98 8.07
C GLY A 92 -12.27 -11.03 7.02
N ARG A 93 -12.25 -10.05 6.14
CA ARG A 93 -11.23 -9.94 5.10
C ARG A 93 -9.90 -9.44 5.67
N VAL A 94 -9.97 -8.58 6.69
CA VAL A 94 -8.77 -8.12 7.41
C VAL A 94 -8.01 -9.33 7.94
N PHE A 95 -8.72 -10.28 8.54
CA PHE A 95 -8.09 -11.49 9.07
C PHE A 95 -7.40 -12.28 7.95
N ALA A 96 -8.06 -12.45 6.81
CA ALA A 96 -7.47 -13.14 5.67
C ALA A 96 -6.21 -12.43 5.17
N GLY A 97 -6.20 -11.09 5.23
CA GLY A 97 -5.02 -10.31 4.84
C GLY A 97 -3.81 -10.58 5.71
N TYR A 98 -4.01 -10.81 7.00
CA TYR A 98 -2.89 -11.10 7.91
C TYR A 98 -2.19 -12.41 7.56
N ASP A 99 -2.89 -13.35 6.97
CA ASP A 99 -2.28 -14.62 6.58
C ASP A 99 -1.24 -14.47 5.48
N THR A 100 -1.19 -13.34 4.82
CA THR A 100 -0.25 -13.11 3.72
C THR A 100 1.14 -12.63 4.18
N GLY A 101 1.39 -12.55 5.49
CA GLY A 101 2.72 -12.21 6.01
C GLY A 101 2.80 -10.79 6.55
N ALA A 102 3.82 -10.01 6.16
CA ALA A 102 4.09 -8.68 6.71
C ALA A 102 3.01 -7.68 6.30
N VAL A 103 1.91 -7.65 7.04
CA VAL A 103 0.70 -6.89 6.72
C VAL A 103 0.27 -6.06 7.92
N ASP A 104 -0.17 -4.84 7.64
CA ASP A 104 -0.75 -3.97 8.65
C ASP A 104 -2.02 -3.33 8.08
N PHE A 105 -2.76 -2.65 8.93
CA PHE A 105 -4.04 -2.04 8.56
C PHE A 105 -4.14 -0.63 9.08
N LEU A 106 -4.79 0.23 8.29
CA LEU A 106 -5.18 1.57 8.69
C LEU A 106 -6.68 1.73 8.40
N PHE A 107 -7.38 2.35 9.32
CA PHE A 107 -8.81 2.58 9.18
C PHE A 107 -9.07 4.05 8.87
N LYS A 108 -9.98 4.31 7.94
CA LYS A 108 -10.38 5.69 7.62
C LYS A 108 -11.29 6.25 8.72
N PRO A 109 -11.13 7.51 9.10
CA PRO A 109 -10.17 8.49 8.58
C PRO A 109 -8.75 8.21 9.08
N ILE A 110 -7.78 8.36 8.18
CA ILE A 110 -6.39 8.03 8.49
C ILE A 110 -5.79 9.06 9.46
N GLU A 111 -5.23 8.55 10.56
CA GLU A 111 -4.48 9.36 11.50
C GLU A 111 -3.06 9.57 10.97
N PRO A 112 -2.63 10.83 10.71
CA PRO A 112 -1.30 11.06 10.11
C PRO A 112 -0.15 10.45 10.90
N HIS A 113 -0.18 10.52 12.22
CA HIS A 113 0.90 9.96 13.03
C HIS A 113 0.99 8.45 12.91
N ILE A 114 -0.15 7.77 12.85
CA ILE A 114 -0.19 6.32 12.73
C ILE A 114 0.35 5.91 11.37
N LEU A 115 -0.07 6.58 10.32
CA LEU A 115 0.42 6.31 8.98
C LEU A 115 1.93 6.49 8.90
N GLN A 116 2.42 7.63 9.39
CA GLN A 116 3.84 7.96 9.33
C GLN A 116 4.67 6.97 10.14
N SER A 117 4.19 6.56 11.31
CA SER A 117 4.89 5.58 12.14
C SER A 117 4.98 4.23 11.45
N LYS A 118 3.88 3.75 10.88
CA LYS A 118 3.88 2.45 10.20
C LYS A 118 4.77 2.47 8.97
N ALA A 119 4.75 3.55 8.21
CA ALA A 119 5.61 3.68 7.04
C ALA A 119 7.09 3.74 7.42
N ALA A 120 7.41 4.42 8.51
CA ALA A 120 8.79 4.53 8.98
C ALA A 120 9.36 3.16 9.39
N VAL A 121 8.56 2.35 10.09
CA VAL A 121 8.99 1.01 10.49
C VAL A 121 9.29 0.14 9.27
N CYS A 122 8.45 0.23 8.26
CA CYS A 122 8.66 -0.56 7.03
C CYS A 122 9.85 -0.06 6.23
N HIS A 123 10.18 1.22 6.36
CA HIS A 123 11.27 1.85 5.61
C HIS A 123 12.64 1.59 6.25
N ASP A 124 12.67 1.58 7.55
CA ASP A 124 13.92 1.39 8.30
C ASP A 124 14.37 -0.08 8.23
#